data_34c4c2ed5dea2fedee74898cee870a98
#
_entry.id   34c4c2ed5dea2fedee74898cee870a98
#
_cell.length_a   1.000
_cell.length_b   1.000
_cell.length_c   1.000
_cell.angle_alpha   90.00
_cell.angle_beta   90.00
_cell.angle_gamma   90.00
#
_symmetry.space_group_name_H-M   'P 1'
#
loop_
_entity.id
_entity.type
_entity.pdbx_description
1 polymer ?
#
loop_
_entity_poly.entity_id
_entity_poly.type
_entity_poly.pdbx_seq_one_letter_code
_entity_poly.pdbx_strand_id
1 'polypeptide(L)'
;MMLSRLFVRPAAVVAVLLVVSATVFTTACSSSGSSSSTFTSKNIVVSDVWARESAMSADTGAVYLKIENTSSTIDKLFAASVSQNFAKSASIHETVMADGTTASTMPMESTSSSTMGSGSSAMMTMKEVNSVTIPANGSVAFEPGGYHIMLVGLTEPLKNGQKFEVNLGFLNGGVVKVIATVKSS
;
A
#
# COMPACT_ATOMS: atom_id res chain seq x y z
N MET A 1 37.58 33.77 56.63
CA MET A 1 38.94 33.48 56.08
C MET A 1 38.70 33.12 54.63
N MET A 2 38.80 34.11 53.71
CA MET A 2 39.97 34.40 52.87
C MET A 2 40.41 33.13 52.13
N LEU A 3 40.45 33.03 50.83
CA LEU A 3 41.13 33.91 49.84
C LEU A 3 40.56 33.69 48.43
N SER A 4 40.36 34.77 47.73
CA SER A 4 40.40 35.04 46.32
C SER A 4 41.62 34.48 45.61
N ARG A 5 41.50 34.08 44.39
CA ARG A 5 42.44 34.31 43.26
C ARG A 5 41.67 34.05 41.95
N LEU A 6 41.30 34.89 41.20
CA LEU A 6 41.73 35.82 40.17
C LEU A 6 43.00 35.35 39.42
N PHE A 7 42.89 35.11 38.13
CA PHE A 7 43.87 35.33 37.05
C PHE A 7 43.36 34.64 35.76
N VAL A 8 43.13 35.30 34.77
CA VAL A 8 43.74 36.13 33.73
C VAL A 8 43.44 35.48 32.35
N ARG A 9 42.79 36.28 31.54
CA ARG A 9 42.63 36.10 30.07
C ARG A 9 43.99 36.35 29.40
N PRO A 10 44.28 35.73 28.25
CA PRO A 10 44.64 36.56 27.12
C PRO A 10 43.78 36.31 25.88
N ALA A 11 43.73 37.38 25.15
CA ALA A 11 43.00 37.59 23.92
C ALA A 11 43.81 37.10 22.69
N ALA A 12 43.05 37.07 21.61
CA ALA A 12 43.43 37.21 20.21
C ALA A 12 44.11 36.05 19.50
N VAL A 13 43.47 35.56 18.43
CA VAL A 13 43.94 35.86 17.05
C VAL A 13 42.79 35.60 16.07
N VAL A 14 42.46 36.66 15.36
CA VAL A 14 41.57 36.70 14.19
C VAL A 14 42.31 36.06 13.01
N ALA A 15 41.71 35.05 12.41
CA ALA A 15 42.08 34.59 11.09
C ALA A 15 40.82 34.53 10.22
N VAL A 16 40.65 35.59 9.43
CA VAL A 16 39.65 35.69 8.36
C VAL A 16 40.14 34.82 7.20
N LEU A 17 39.44 33.72 6.95
CA LEU A 17 39.57 32.95 5.72
C LEU A 17 38.29 33.08 4.92
N LEU A 18 38.35 33.95 3.89
CA LEU A 18 37.36 34.05 2.81
C LEU A 18 37.37 32.80 1.98
N VAL A 19 36.38 31.95 2.18
CA VAL A 19 36.09 30.83 1.27
C VAL A 19 34.96 31.27 0.35
N VAL A 20 35.29 31.51 -0.90
CA VAL A 20 34.36 31.74 -2.00
C VAL A 20 33.63 30.42 -2.26
N SER A 21 32.40 30.31 -1.80
CA SER A 21 31.53 29.19 -2.11
C SER A 21 30.84 29.43 -3.46
N ALA A 22 31.30 28.69 -4.47
CA ALA A 22 30.59 28.59 -5.73
C ALA A 22 29.25 27.85 -5.49
N THR A 23 28.14 28.56 -5.55
CA THR A 23 26.77 27.99 -5.53
C THR A 23 26.50 27.32 -6.86
N VAL A 24 26.61 25.99 -6.88
CA VAL A 24 26.10 25.18 -7.97
C VAL A 24 24.57 25.11 -7.82
N PHE A 25 23.84 25.82 -8.66
CA PHE A 25 22.40 25.65 -8.80
C PHE A 25 22.14 24.32 -9.50
N THR A 26 21.85 23.28 -8.74
CA THR A 26 21.25 22.07 -9.28
C THR A 26 19.76 22.33 -9.52
N THR A 27 19.40 22.46 -10.78
CA THR A 27 18.00 22.45 -11.26
C THR A 27 17.42 21.08 -10.91
N ALA A 28 16.66 20.98 -9.83
CA ALA A 28 15.84 19.81 -9.52
C ALA A 28 14.66 19.80 -10.51
N CYS A 29 14.73 18.91 -11.50
CA CYS A 29 13.54 18.52 -12.25
C CYS A 29 12.54 17.91 -11.27
N SER A 30 11.47 18.61 -10.97
CA SER A 30 10.28 18.05 -10.33
C SER A 30 9.60 17.10 -11.30
N SER A 31 10.00 15.84 -11.29
CA SER A 31 9.14 14.77 -11.78
C SER A 31 8.01 14.63 -10.76
N SER A 32 6.78 14.94 -11.18
CA SER A 32 5.56 14.59 -10.45
C SER A 32 5.40 13.07 -10.45
N GLY A 33 6.24 12.40 -9.66
CA GLY A 33 6.12 11.00 -9.36
C GLY A 33 5.00 10.84 -8.32
N SER A 34 3.97 10.09 -8.66
CA SER A 34 3.04 9.52 -7.68
C SER A 34 3.87 8.88 -6.58
N SER A 35 3.89 9.47 -5.40
CA SER A 35 4.58 8.89 -4.24
C SER A 35 3.83 7.66 -3.81
N SER A 36 4.20 6.48 -4.32
CA SER A 36 3.73 5.22 -3.77
C SER A 36 4.35 5.05 -2.39
N SER A 37 3.52 5.10 -1.37
CA SER A 37 3.94 4.81 0.00
C SER A 37 4.26 3.32 0.09
N THR A 38 5.48 3.00 0.49
CA THR A 38 5.94 1.62 0.73
C THR A 38 5.98 1.36 2.22
N PHE A 39 5.39 0.26 2.66
CA PHE A 39 5.33 -0.16 4.05
C PHE A 39 6.06 -1.50 4.18
N THR A 40 6.97 -1.62 5.15
CA THR A 40 7.79 -2.81 5.29
C THR A 40 7.75 -3.33 6.72
N SER A 41 7.60 -4.64 6.89
CA SER A 41 7.82 -5.36 8.15
C SER A 41 8.55 -6.67 7.87
N LYS A 42 9.68 -6.88 8.51
CA LYS A 42 10.57 -8.02 8.22
C LYS A 42 10.84 -8.13 6.71
N ASN A 43 10.39 -9.22 6.08
CA ASN A 43 10.59 -9.51 4.66
C ASN A 43 9.35 -9.25 3.81
N ILE A 44 8.32 -8.61 4.37
CA ILE A 44 7.10 -8.24 3.64
C ILE A 44 7.15 -6.76 3.30
N VAL A 45 6.98 -6.46 2.03
CA VAL A 45 6.89 -5.10 1.49
C VAL A 45 5.49 -4.94 0.90
N VAL A 46 4.78 -3.91 1.34
CA VAL A 46 3.46 -3.56 0.82
C VAL A 46 3.55 -2.21 0.14
N SER A 47 3.08 -2.13 -1.09
CA SER A 47 3.11 -0.93 -1.93
C SER A 47 1.78 -0.71 -2.65
N ASP A 48 1.66 0.43 -3.32
CA ASP A 48 0.52 0.79 -4.17
C ASP A 48 -0.84 0.67 -3.48
N VAL A 49 -0.88 1.06 -2.20
CA VAL A 49 -2.08 0.93 -1.36
C VAL A 49 -3.08 2.03 -1.70
N TRP A 50 -4.25 1.62 -2.19
CA TRP A 50 -5.33 2.55 -2.50
C TRP A 50 -6.71 1.91 -2.29
N ALA A 51 -7.72 2.72 -2.15
CA ALA A 51 -9.10 2.29 -2.09
C ALA A 51 -9.91 2.97 -3.21
N ARG A 52 -10.93 2.28 -3.71
CA ARG A 52 -11.85 2.86 -4.67
C ARG A 52 -12.84 3.77 -3.96
N GLU A 53 -13.08 4.94 -4.53
CA GLU A 53 -14.17 5.81 -4.11
C GLU A 53 -15.51 5.05 -4.17
N SER A 54 -16.34 5.18 -3.14
CA SER A 54 -17.62 4.49 -3.07
C SER A 54 -18.79 5.41 -3.44
N ALA A 55 -19.88 4.81 -3.91
CA ALA A 55 -21.13 5.57 -4.11
C ALA A 55 -21.62 6.18 -2.78
N MET A 56 -22.31 7.31 -2.83
CA MET A 56 -22.74 8.07 -1.64
C MET A 56 -23.63 7.28 -0.65
N SER A 57 -24.25 6.21 -1.11
CA SER A 57 -25.09 5.32 -0.28
C SER A 57 -24.43 3.96 0.00
N ALA A 58 -23.17 3.75 -0.40
CA ALA A 58 -22.51 2.48 -0.20
C ALA A 58 -21.95 2.37 1.22
N ASP A 59 -22.26 1.27 1.87
CA ASP A 59 -21.68 0.87 3.17
C ASP A 59 -20.51 -0.10 3.03
N THR A 60 -20.07 -0.35 1.79
CA THR A 60 -18.95 -1.24 1.46
C THR A 60 -17.88 -0.51 0.66
N GLY A 61 -16.64 -0.97 0.77
CA GLY A 61 -15.49 -0.46 0.04
C GLY A 61 -14.50 -1.55 -0.31
N ALA A 62 -13.60 -1.26 -1.25
CA ALA A 62 -12.54 -2.17 -1.65
C ALA A 62 -11.17 -1.50 -1.56
N VAL A 63 -10.19 -2.20 -0.97
CA VAL A 63 -8.79 -1.78 -0.89
C VAL A 63 -7.94 -2.70 -1.75
N TYR A 64 -7.05 -2.08 -2.51
CA TYR A 64 -6.11 -2.71 -3.43
C TYR A 64 -4.68 -2.37 -3.02
N LEU A 65 -3.75 -3.29 -3.28
CA LEU A 65 -2.35 -3.13 -2.92
C LEU A 65 -1.49 -4.20 -3.59
N LYS A 66 -0.18 -4.04 -3.53
CA LYS A 66 0.77 -5.07 -3.93
C LYS A 66 1.55 -5.54 -2.71
N ILE A 67 1.70 -6.85 -2.55
CA ILE A 67 2.50 -7.48 -1.50
C ILE A 67 3.68 -8.18 -2.16
N GLU A 68 4.88 -7.94 -1.64
CA GLU A 68 6.11 -8.60 -2.05
C GLU A 68 6.74 -9.28 -0.83
N ASN A 69 7.12 -10.53 -0.99
CA ASN A 69 7.83 -11.32 -0.01
C ASN A 69 9.28 -11.46 -0.45
N THR A 70 10.19 -10.81 0.24
CA THR A 70 11.63 -10.83 -0.05
C THR A 70 12.37 -11.97 0.65
N SER A 71 11.65 -12.85 1.38
CA SER A 71 12.24 -14.02 2.01
C SER A 71 12.27 -15.22 1.08
N SER A 72 13.15 -16.17 1.38
CA SER A 72 13.23 -17.46 0.70
C SER A 72 12.16 -18.48 1.15
N THR A 73 11.25 -18.08 2.05
CA THR A 73 10.14 -18.90 2.54
C THR A 73 8.81 -18.28 2.18
N ILE A 74 7.82 -19.10 1.90
CA ILE A 74 6.45 -18.63 1.65
C ILE A 74 5.88 -17.93 2.87
N ASP A 75 5.03 -16.93 2.67
CA ASP A 75 4.22 -16.31 3.71
C ASP A 75 2.73 -16.36 3.34
N LYS A 76 1.87 -15.98 4.26
CA LYS A 76 0.42 -15.91 4.03
C LYS A 76 -0.14 -14.65 4.67
N LEU A 77 -0.90 -13.89 3.89
CA LEU A 77 -1.83 -12.90 4.44
C LEU A 77 -3.07 -13.64 4.90
N PHE A 78 -3.39 -13.60 6.19
CA PHE A 78 -4.54 -14.30 6.76
C PHE A 78 -5.54 -13.40 7.48
N ALA A 79 -5.21 -12.12 7.66
CA ALA A 79 -6.09 -11.18 8.31
C ALA A 79 -5.94 -9.77 7.72
N ALA A 80 -7.06 -9.08 7.64
CA ALA A 80 -7.12 -7.65 7.39
C ALA A 80 -8.06 -7.01 8.43
N SER A 81 -7.72 -5.82 8.91
CA SER A 81 -8.57 -5.09 9.84
C SER A 81 -8.40 -3.57 9.67
N VAL A 82 -9.45 -2.85 10.05
CA VAL A 82 -9.49 -1.39 10.09
C VAL A 82 -10.04 -0.93 11.45
N SER A 83 -9.93 0.35 11.76
CA SER A 83 -10.58 0.90 12.94
C SER A 83 -12.10 0.71 12.87
N GLN A 84 -12.73 0.26 13.98
CA GLN A 84 -14.20 0.12 14.06
C GLN A 84 -14.95 1.45 13.90
N ASN A 85 -14.26 2.57 14.15
CA ASN A 85 -14.81 3.91 13.88
C ASN A 85 -14.85 4.21 12.37
N PHE A 86 -14.22 3.40 11.54
CA PHE A 86 -14.16 3.56 10.09
C PHE A 86 -15.04 2.56 9.34
N ALA A 87 -14.91 1.26 9.67
CA ALA A 87 -15.75 0.20 9.15
C ALA A 87 -15.91 -0.92 10.19
N LYS A 88 -17.02 -1.65 10.13
CA LYS A 88 -17.31 -2.74 11.07
C LYS A 88 -16.35 -3.92 10.92
N SER A 89 -15.97 -4.25 9.68
CA SER A 89 -15.04 -5.34 9.38
C SER A 89 -14.28 -5.11 8.09
N ALA A 90 -13.14 -5.81 7.99
CA ALA A 90 -12.37 -5.96 6.77
C ALA A 90 -12.04 -7.44 6.57
N SER A 91 -12.24 -7.97 5.37
CA SER A 91 -11.96 -9.36 5.01
C SER A 91 -11.30 -9.46 3.64
N ILE A 92 -10.64 -10.58 3.39
CA ILE A 92 -9.93 -10.82 2.13
C ILE A 92 -10.92 -11.50 1.19
N HIS A 93 -11.09 -10.96 -0.01
CA HIS A 93 -11.98 -11.49 -1.04
C HIS A 93 -11.22 -11.75 -2.33
N GLU A 94 -11.76 -12.66 -3.13
CA GLU A 94 -11.33 -12.96 -4.48
C GLU A 94 -12.53 -12.84 -5.42
N THR A 95 -12.32 -12.25 -6.57
CA THR A 95 -13.32 -12.25 -7.64
C THR A 95 -13.19 -13.53 -8.45
N VAL A 96 -14.24 -14.33 -8.50
CA VAL A 96 -14.31 -15.59 -9.24
C VAL A 96 -15.40 -15.50 -10.30
N MET A 97 -15.21 -16.19 -11.41
CA MET A 97 -16.27 -16.38 -12.40
C MET A 97 -17.30 -17.39 -11.86
N ALA A 98 -18.54 -17.35 -12.36
CA ALA A 98 -19.60 -18.24 -11.91
C ALA A 98 -19.29 -19.74 -12.12
N ASP A 99 -18.33 -20.06 -12.97
CA ASP A 99 -17.80 -21.42 -13.21
C ASP A 99 -16.73 -21.84 -12.21
N GLY A 100 -16.37 -20.99 -11.24
CA GLY A 100 -15.35 -21.27 -10.23
C GLY A 100 -13.91 -20.98 -10.67
N THR A 101 -13.70 -20.45 -11.88
CA THR A 101 -12.39 -20.06 -12.38
C THR A 101 -12.01 -18.68 -11.85
N THR A 102 -10.79 -18.53 -11.31
CA THR A 102 -10.30 -17.22 -10.83
C THR A 102 -10.02 -16.30 -12.02
N ALA A 103 -10.54 -15.08 -11.98
CA ALA A 103 -10.37 -14.09 -13.06
C ALA A 103 -8.91 -13.68 -13.27
N SER A 104 -8.02 -13.97 -12.31
CA SER A 104 -6.62 -13.53 -12.28
C SER A 104 -5.62 -14.50 -12.95
N THR A 105 -6.05 -15.63 -13.52
CA THR A 105 -5.13 -16.68 -14.03
C THR A 105 -5.19 -16.85 -15.55
N MET A 106 -5.37 -15.77 -16.32
CA MET A 106 -5.21 -15.86 -17.78
C MET A 106 -3.79 -15.45 -18.15
N PRO A 107 -2.90 -16.40 -18.61
CA PRO A 107 -1.71 -16.02 -19.34
C PRO A 107 -2.17 -15.36 -20.65
N MET A 108 -1.65 -14.18 -20.94
CA MET A 108 -1.85 -13.50 -22.21
C MET A 108 -1.14 -14.29 -23.33
N GLU A 109 -1.80 -15.28 -23.88
CA GLU A 109 -1.38 -15.91 -25.13
C GLU A 109 -2.20 -15.30 -26.27
N SER A 110 -1.50 -14.53 -27.09
CA SER A 110 -2.03 -13.89 -28.28
C SER A 110 -2.38 -14.95 -29.31
N THR A 111 -3.66 -15.27 -29.45
CA THR A 111 -4.13 -15.91 -30.68
C THR A 111 -5.45 -15.28 -31.08
N SER A 112 -5.40 -14.46 -32.11
CA SER A 112 -6.54 -13.88 -32.78
C SER A 112 -7.36 -14.97 -33.47
N SER A 113 -8.57 -15.21 -32.99
CA SER A 113 -9.65 -15.72 -33.83
C SER A 113 -10.98 -15.12 -33.36
N SER A 114 -11.50 -14.23 -34.20
CA SER A 114 -12.81 -13.65 -34.10
C SER A 114 -13.88 -14.71 -34.28
N THR A 115 -14.60 -15.06 -33.23
CA THR A 115 -15.91 -15.70 -33.34
C THR A 115 -16.89 -14.89 -32.50
N MET A 116 -17.77 -14.18 -33.16
CA MET A 116 -18.92 -13.52 -32.55
C MET A 116 -19.86 -14.60 -31.96
N GLY A 117 -19.73 -14.85 -30.69
CA GLY A 117 -20.64 -15.67 -29.90
C GLY A 117 -21.33 -14.80 -28.87
N SER A 118 -22.65 -14.80 -28.92
CA SER A 118 -23.63 -14.15 -28.08
C SER A 118 -23.17 -14.02 -26.61
N GLY A 119 -23.11 -12.77 -26.10
CA GLY A 119 -22.59 -12.46 -24.77
C GLY A 119 -23.36 -13.12 -23.63
N SER A 120 -22.84 -14.20 -23.16
CA SER A 120 -23.05 -14.65 -21.79
C SER A 120 -22.19 -13.73 -20.90
N SER A 121 -22.80 -12.73 -20.27
CA SER A 121 -22.15 -11.95 -19.22
C SER A 121 -21.76 -12.94 -18.14
N ALA A 122 -20.49 -13.36 -18.10
CA ALA A 122 -19.98 -14.20 -17.05
C ALA A 122 -20.22 -13.47 -15.72
N MET A 123 -21.13 -14.00 -14.90
CA MET A 123 -21.44 -13.42 -13.60
C MET A 123 -20.20 -13.56 -12.71
N MET A 124 -19.53 -12.44 -12.42
CA MET A 124 -18.44 -12.40 -11.46
C MET A 124 -19.03 -12.35 -10.05
N THR A 125 -18.54 -13.21 -9.18
CA THR A 125 -18.92 -13.27 -7.77
C THR A 125 -17.69 -13.02 -6.89
N MET A 126 -17.86 -12.25 -5.82
CA MET A 126 -16.83 -12.05 -4.81
C MET A 126 -16.95 -13.13 -3.74
N LYS A 127 -15.88 -13.86 -3.50
CA LYS A 127 -15.81 -14.92 -2.50
C LYS A 127 -14.80 -14.54 -1.43
N GLU A 128 -15.20 -14.65 -0.16
CA GLU A 128 -14.27 -14.51 0.95
C GLU A 128 -13.28 -15.67 0.98
N VAL A 129 -12.00 -15.34 1.21
CA VAL A 129 -10.92 -16.32 1.33
C VAL A 129 -10.21 -16.15 2.68
N ASN A 130 -9.90 -17.27 3.32
CA ASN A 130 -9.29 -17.28 4.64
C ASN A 130 -7.82 -16.81 4.63
N SER A 131 -7.13 -16.96 3.52
CA SER A 131 -5.75 -16.51 3.37
C SER A 131 -5.32 -16.49 1.91
N VAL A 132 -4.32 -15.65 1.62
CA VAL A 132 -3.64 -15.57 0.33
C VAL A 132 -2.17 -15.94 0.54
N THR A 133 -1.68 -16.90 -0.23
CA THR A 133 -0.27 -17.35 -0.18
C THR A 133 0.60 -16.38 -0.98
N ILE A 134 1.69 -15.90 -0.38
CA ILE A 134 2.68 -15.05 -1.00
C ILE A 134 3.94 -15.87 -1.22
N PRO A 135 4.33 -16.16 -2.49
CA PRO A 135 5.48 -17.00 -2.79
C PRO A 135 6.78 -16.46 -2.21
N ALA A 136 7.73 -17.33 -1.95
CA ALA A 136 9.10 -16.94 -1.60
C ALA A 136 9.72 -16.14 -2.75
N ASN A 137 10.38 -15.01 -2.43
CA ASN A 137 10.94 -14.08 -3.42
C ASN A 137 9.95 -13.69 -4.53
N GLY A 138 8.67 -13.62 -4.18
CA GLY A 138 7.59 -13.36 -5.11
C GLY A 138 6.62 -12.30 -4.63
N SER A 139 5.63 -11.99 -5.44
CA SER A 139 4.63 -10.98 -5.14
C SER A 139 3.22 -11.44 -5.51
N VAL A 140 2.24 -10.81 -4.85
CA VAL A 140 0.81 -10.94 -5.14
C VAL A 140 0.22 -9.55 -5.27
N ALA A 141 -0.54 -9.32 -6.33
CA ALA A 141 -1.29 -8.09 -6.54
C ALA A 141 -2.75 -8.27 -6.09
N PHE A 142 -3.25 -7.28 -5.39
CA PHE A 142 -4.66 -7.12 -5.06
C PHE A 142 -5.20 -6.02 -5.98
N GLU A 143 -5.99 -6.43 -6.98
CA GLU A 143 -6.43 -5.59 -8.09
C GLU A 143 -7.94 -5.75 -8.35
N PRO A 144 -8.59 -4.76 -8.97
CA PRO A 144 -9.97 -4.93 -9.44
C PRO A 144 -10.10 -6.17 -10.34
N GLY A 145 -11.05 -7.03 -10.01
CA GLY A 145 -11.25 -8.30 -10.72
C GLY A 145 -10.43 -9.48 -10.19
N GLY A 146 -9.54 -9.26 -9.21
CA GLY A 146 -8.77 -10.29 -8.52
C GLY A 146 -8.98 -10.26 -7.01
N TYR A 147 -7.90 -10.45 -6.26
CA TYR A 147 -7.91 -10.27 -4.80
C TYR A 147 -8.14 -8.82 -4.42
N HIS A 148 -8.87 -8.60 -3.34
CA HIS A 148 -9.08 -7.30 -2.72
C HIS A 148 -9.42 -7.45 -1.23
N ILE A 149 -9.23 -6.38 -0.47
CA ILE A 149 -9.70 -6.32 0.91
C ILE A 149 -11.04 -5.61 0.89
N MET A 150 -12.10 -6.34 1.22
CA MET A 150 -13.45 -5.80 1.31
C MET A 150 -13.67 -5.18 2.68
N LEU A 151 -14.15 -3.95 2.69
CA LEU A 151 -14.60 -3.22 3.88
C LEU A 151 -16.12 -3.31 3.94
N VAL A 152 -16.66 -3.66 5.10
CA VAL A 152 -18.11 -3.79 5.30
C VAL A 152 -18.55 -2.94 6.48
N GLY A 153 -19.68 -2.29 6.32
CA GLY A 153 -20.26 -1.41 7.33
C GLY A 153 -19.42 -0.15 7.52
N LEU A 154 -19.10 0.53 6.42
CA LEU A 154 -18.47 1.85 6.45
C LEU A 154 -19.33 2.82 7.24
N THR A 155 -18.71 3.63 8.11
CA THR A 155 -19.43 4.69 8.85
C THR A 155 -19.79 5.87 7.95
N GLU A 156 -18.98 6.10 6.91
CA GLU A 156 -19.19 7.10 5.88
C GLU A 156 -18.69 6.56 4.53
N PRO A 157 -19.27 7.00 3.39
CA PRO A 157 -18.77 6.67 2.06
C PRO A 157 -17.31 7.11 1.88
N LEU A 158 -16.53 6.31 1.14
CA LEU A 158 -15.15 6.64 0.79
C LEU A 158 -15.10 7.79 -0.21
N LYS A 159 -14.41 8.88 0.14
CA LYS A 159 -14.27 10.07 -0.70
C LYS A 159 -12.87 10.19 -1.25
N ASN A 160 -12.76 10.61 -2.51
CA ASN A 160 -11.46 10.83 -3.15
C ASN A 160 -10.52 11.71 -2.29
N GLY A 161 -9.26 11.28 -2.17
CA GLY A 161 -8.24 11.93 -1.33
C GLY A 161 -8.29 11.57 0.16
N GLN A 162 -9.34 10.88 0.63
CA GLN A 162 -9.42 10.40 2.00
C GLN A 162 -8.32 9.37 2.28
N LYS A 163 -7.78 9.35 3.50
CA LYS A 163 -6.76 8.39 3.94
C LYS A 163 -7.21 7.68 5.20
N PHE A 164 -6.92 6.38 5.28
CA PHE A 164 -7.21 5.58 6.45
C PHE A 164 -6.21 4.44 6.62
N GLU A 165 -6.05 3.97 7.86
CA GLU A 165 -5.14 2.88 8.21
C GLU A 165 -5.82 1.52 8.00
N VAL A 166 -5.06 0.59 7.39
CA VAL A 166 -5.41 -0.82 7.28
C VAL A 166 -4.30 -1.64 7.91
N ASN A 167 -4.64 -2.58 8.76
CA ASN A 167 -3.69 -3.52 9.36
C ASN A 167 -3.79 -4.86 8.65
N LEU A 168 -2.65 -5.37 8.20
CA LEU A 168 -2.50 -6.62 7.47
C LEU A 168 -1.74 -7.63 8.33
N GLY A 169 -2.33 -8.78 8.61
CA GLY A 169 -1.74 -9.85 9.40
C GLY A 169 -1.10 -10.92 8.52
N PHE A 170 0.23 -11.08 8.65
CA PHE A 170 1.01 -12.08 7.93
C PHE A 170 1.49 -13.17 8.90
N LEU A 171 1.57 -14.41 8.41
CA LEU A 171 1.95 -15.57 9.22
C LEU A 171 3.39 -15.43 9.78
N ASN A 172 4.34 -15.07 8.93
CA ASN A 172 5.74 -14.90 9.29
C ASN A 172 6.14 -13.42 9.37
N GLY A 173 5.57 -12.58 8.51
CA GLY A 173 5.84 -11.13 8.43
C GLY A 173 5.29 -10.32 9.60
N GLY A 174 4.36 -10.89 10.40
CA GLY A 174 3.70 -10.17 11.48
C GLY A 174 2.64 -9.21 10.99
N VAL A 175 2.42 -8.10 11.70
CA VAL A 175 1.42 -7.10 11.33
C VAL A 175 2.09 -5.93 10.61
N VAL A 176 1.60 -5.63 9.41
CA VAL A 176 2.00 -4.46 8.63
C VAL A 176 0.85 -3.45 8.64
N LYS A 177 1.12 -2.23 9.10
CA LYS A 177 0.19 -1.10 9.05
C LYS A 177 0.41 -0.32 7.76
N VAL A 178 -0.62 -0.13 6.98
CA VAL A 178 -0.56 0.60 5.72
C VAL A 178 -1.59 1.73 5.69
N ILE A 179 -1.31 2.77 4.93
CA ILE A 179 -2.24 3.87 4.71
C ILE A 179 -2.81 3.76 3.30
N ALA A 180 -4.10 3.51 3.22
CA ALA A 180 -4.82 3.53 1.96
C ALA A 180 -5.25 4.97 1.63
N THR A 181 -5.04 5.36 0.36
CA THR A 181 -5.56 6.62 -0.17
C THR A 181 -6.70 6.32 -1.12
N VAL A 182 -7.84 6.93 -0.88
CA VAL A 182 -9.02 6.79 -1.76
C VAL A 182 -8.76 7.52 -3.07
N LYS A 183 -9.03 6.82 -4.18
CA LYS A 183 -8.92 7.36 -5.55
C LYS A 183 -10.25 7.20 -6.28
N SER A 184 -10.61 8.19 -7.09
CA SER A 184 -11.65 8.04 -8.11
C SER A 184 -11.16 7.08 -9.19
N SER A 185 -11.99 6.18 -9.65
CA SER A 185 -11.71 5.20 -10.71
C SER A 185 -12.17 5.73 -12.06
#